data_f40fcd757dfa4f8a09bb6e73d8dcbf40
#
_entry.id   f40fcd757dfa4f8a09bb6e73d8dcbf40
#
_cell.length_a   1.000
_cell.length_b   1.000
_cell.length_c   1.000
_cell.angle_alpha   90.00
_cell.angle_beta   90.00
_cell.angle_gamma   90.00
#
_symmetry.space_group_name_H-M   'P 1'
#
loop_
_entity.id
_entity.type
_entity.pdbx_description
1 polymer ?
#
loop_
_entity_poly.entity_id
_entity_poly.type
_entity_poly.pdbx_seq_one_letter_code
_entity_poly.pdbx_strand_id
1 'polypeptide(L)'
;FFGCYASVNGIALSSLNVPQRDWSYSVDMAALADSIGTAGGCLNRYDVDKNVDLIRSLYPDVRNIAFVSDNTYGGVSLQALMRREMLRYDDLRLIQIDSREGNDSFVSRITRLPQHSALLIGTWRVGDDGQYLMYSAMNDLIAENPTVPVFTLSGAGLESVAIGGYNPKYKSGAGEIAGQIADYYHGKPGAVRFVLSDGEYRFNA
;
A
#
# COMPACT_ATOMS: atom_id res chain seq x y z
N PHE A 1 12.88 5.62 -20.53
CA PHE A 1 11.86 6.10 -19.60
C PHE A 1 12.35 5.86 -18.17
N PHE A 2 12.37 6.90 -17.33
CA PHE A 2 12.76 6.76 -15.93
C PHE A 2 11.59 7.19 -15.04
N GLY A 3 11.29 6.40 -14.01
CA GLY A 3 10.18 6.67 -13.09
C GLY A 3 10.53 6.42 -11.63
N CYS A 4 9.96 7.23 -10.76
CA CYS A 4 9.96 7.00 -9.32
C CYS A 4 8.52 6.83 -8.81
N TYR A 5 8.37 6.31 -7.61
CA TYR A 5 7.07 6.08 -6.96
C TYR A 5 6.17 5.03 -7.62
N ALA A 6 6.68 4.23 -8.54
CA ALA A 6 5.96 3.05 -8.99
C ALA A 6 6.00 1.98 -7.90
N SER A 7 4.89 1.26 -7.72
CA SER A 7 4.86 0.09 -6.83
C SER A 7 5.50 -1.12 -7.52
N VAL A 8 6.19 -1.97 -6.77
CA VAL A 8 6.63 -3.28 -7.27
C VAL A 8 5.46 -4.19 -7.59
N ASN A 9 4.30 -3.94 -7.00
CA ASN A 9 3.09 -4.71 -7.26
C ASN A 9 2.11 -3.87 -8.09
N GLY A 10 1.54 -4.48 -9.10
CA GLY A 10 0.54 -3.87 -9.97
C GLY A 10 -0.62 -4.82 -10.25
N ILE A 11 -1.57 -4.35 -11.02
CA ILE A 11 -2.68 -5.13 -11.58
C ILE A 11 -2.79 -4.87 -13.07
N ALA A 12 -3.36 -5.80 -13.82
CA ALA A 12 -3.63 -5.58 -15.24
C ALA A 12 -4.70 -4.48 -15.42
N LEU A 13 -4.45 -3.50 -16.30
CA LEU A 13 -5.39 -2.40 -16.57
C LEU A 13 -6.76 -2.89 -17.06
N SER A 14 -6.79 -4.01 -17.81
CA SER A 14 -8.03 -4.66 -18.24
C SER A 14 -8.94 -5.07 -17.06
N SER A 15 -8.37 -5.31 -15.90
CA SER A 15 -9.13 -5.67 -14.68
C SER A 15 -9.87 -4.48 -14.06
N LEU A 16 -9.50 -3.23 -14.37
CA LEU A 16 -10.14 -2.04 -13.83
C LEU A 16 -11.58 -1.85 -14.32
N ASN A 17 -11.89 -2.35 -15.52
CA ASN A 17 -13.20 -2.18 -16.17
C ASN A 17 -14.17 -3.32 -15.85
N VAL A 18 -13.79 -4.32 -15.06
CA VAL A 18 -14.65 -5.42 -14.68
C VAL A 18 -15.57 -5.00 -13.54
N PRO A 19 -16.90 -5.04 -13.68
CA PRO A 19 -17.84 -4.58 -12.64
C PRO A 19 -17.68 -5.27 -11.30
N GLN A 20 -17.37 -6.58 -11.30
CA GLN A 20 -17.14 -7.37 -10.09
C GLN A 20 -15.76 -7.14 -9.49
N ARG A 21 -14.85 -6.54 -10.23
CA ARG A 21 -13.50 -6.16 -9.78
C ARG A 21 -12.84 -7.22 -8.89
N ASP A 22 -12.81 -8.46 -9.37
CA ASP A 22 -12.06 -9.51 -8.71
C ASP A 22 -10.57 -9.31 -9.00
N TRP A 23 -9.93 -8.53 -8.14
CA TRP A 23 -8.50 -8.23 -8.21
C TRP A 23 -7.69 -9.23 -7.41
N SER A 24 -7.89 -10.49 -7.67
CA SER A 24 -7.10 -11.55 -7.05
C SER A 24 -5.66 -11.62 -7.58
N TYR A 25 -5.39 -10.96 -8.71
CA TYR A 25 -4.08 -11.00 -9.36
C TYR A 25 -3.24 -9.77 -9.05
N SER A 26 -2.15 -9.98 -8.31
CA SER A 26 -1.05 -9.03 -8.20
C SER A 26 0.03 -9.37 -9.22
N VAL A 27 0.45 -8.39 -10.00
CA VAL A 27 1.51 -8.53 -11.01
C VAL A 27 2.82 -8.04 -10.40
N ASP A 28 3.90 -8.80 -10.59
CA ASP A 28 5.25 -8.36 -10.27
C ASP A 28 5.73 -7.38 -11.35
N MET A 29 5.79 -6.11 -10.99
CA MET A 29 6.20 -5.03 -11.90
C MET A 29 7.69 -5.04 -12.19
N ALA A 30 8.53 -5.61 -11.31
CA ALA A 30 9.96 -5.74 -11.58
C ALA A 30 10.20 -6.76 -12.71
N ALA A 31 9.59 -7.93 -12.61
CA ALA A 31 9.68 -8.95 -13.65
C ALA A 31 9.11 -8.48 -15.00
N LEU A 32 8.00 -7.72 -14.97
CA LEU A 32 7.42 -7.13 -16.19
C LEU A 32 8.35 -6.07 -16.79
N ALA A 33 8.96 -5.23 -15.96
CA ALA A 33 9.83 -4.14 -16.37
C ALA A 33 11.13 -4.63 -17.02
N ASP A 34 11.71 -5.71 -16.52
CA ASP A 34 12.88 -6.34 -17.11
C ASP A 34 12.64 -6.79 -18.56
N SER A 35 11.40 -7.15 -18.89
CA SER A 35 11.01 -7.53 -20.25
C SER A 35 10.91 -6.36 -21.22
N ILE A 36 10.74 -5.12 -20.74
CA ILE A 36 10.57 -3.92 -21.58
C ILE A 36 11.91 -3.37 -22.05
N GLY A 37 12.97 -3.46 -21.26
CA GLY A 37 14.35 -3.06 -21.62
C GLY A 37 14.59 -1.55 -21.85
N THR A 38 13.54 -0.74 -21.97
CA THR A 38 13.61 0.70 -22.26
C THR A 38 13.12 1.57 -21.12
N ALA A 39 12.79 0.97 -19.98
CA ALA A 39 12.33 1.66 -18.78
C ALA A 39 13.21 1.31 -17.58
N GLY A 40 13.47 2.30 -16.73
CA GLY A 40 14.23 2.15 -15.50
C GLY A 40 13.69 3.04 -14.40
N GLY A 41 14.25 2.92 -13.23
CA GLY A 41 13.86 3.75 -12.10
C GLY A 41 13.87 3.03 -10.76
N CYS A 42 13.05 3.50 -9.82
CA CYS A 42 12.93 2.93 -8.50
C CYS A 42 11.50 2.42 -8.27
N LEU A 43 11.37 1.17 -7.81
CA LEU A 43 10.10 0.56 -7.45
C LEU A 43 9.99 0.46 -5.93
N ASN A 44 8.89 0.95 -5.38
CA ASN A 44 8.61 0.86 -3.96
C ASN A 44 8.01 -0.51 -3.61
N ARG A 45 8.62 -1.18 -2.63
CA ARG A 45 8.10 -2.43 -2.07
C ARG A 45 7.25 -2.13 -0.85
N TYR A 46 6.03 -2.61 -0.87
CA TYR A 46 5.15 -2.63 0.30
C TYR A 46 5.22 -4.02 0.94
N ASP A 47 5.89 -4.09 2.10
CA ASP A 47 6.19 -5.37 2.77
C ASP A 47 5.08 -5.70 3.76
N VAL A 48 4.18 -6.59 3.35
CA VAL A 48 3.05 -7.01 4.17
C VAL A 48 3.53 -7.85 5.36
N ASP A 49 4.51 -8.74 5.14
CA ASP A 49 5.01 -9.64 6.19
C ASP A 49 5.60 -8.84 7.36
N LYS A 50 6.44 -7.85 7.08
CA LYS A 50 7.01 -6.99 8.13
C LYS A 50 5.98 -6.16 8.88
N ASN A 51 4.90 -5.75 8.22
CA ASN A 51 3.80 -5.06 8.88
C ASN A 51 2.98 -6.03 9.74
N VAL A 52 2.71 -7.25 9.27
CA VAL A 52 2.05 -8.29 10.08
C VAL A 52 2.90 -8.65 11.30
N ASP A 53 4.21 -8.82 11.13
CA ASP A 53 5.14 -9.11 12.23
C ASP A 53 5.16 -7.98 13.27
N LEU A 54 5.17 -6.72 12.81
CA LEU A 54 5.07 -5.56 13.69
C LEU A 54 3.76 -5.57 14.49
N ILE A 55 2.63 -5.77 13.81
CA ILE A 55 1.32 -5.82 14.45
C ILE A 55 1.29 -6.93 15.51
N ARG A 56 1.76 -8.13 15.17
CA ARG A 56 1.81 -9.27 16.11
C ARG A 56 2.75 -9.04 17.28
N SER A 57 3.86 -8.35 17.07
CA SER A 57 4.80 -8.05 18.16
C SER A 57 4.20 -7.13 19.21
N LEU A 58 3.33 -6.19 18.79
CA LEU A 58 2.66 -5.24 19.68
C LEU A 58 1.30 -5.75 20.19
N TYR A 59 0.61 -6.57 19.38
CA TYR A 59 -0.72 -7.13 19.65
C TYR A 59 -0.74 -8.63 19.36
N PRO A 60 -0.19 -9.48 20.25
CA PRO A 60 -0.04 -10.93 19.99
C PRO A 60 -1.36 -11.68 19.78
N ASP A 61 -2.45 -11.13 20.30
CA ASP A 61 -3.78 -11.75 20.18
C ASP A 61 -4.53 -11.38 18.90
N VAL A 62 -3.90 -10.62 17.99
CA VAL A 62 -4.54 -10.23 16.72
C VAL A 62 -4.94 -11.47 15.92
N ARG A 63 -6.16 -11.42 15.35
CA ARG A 63 -6.72 -12.48 14.49
C ARG A 63 -7.29 -11.91 13.19
N ASN A 64 -7.50 -10.59 13.13
CA ASN A 64 -8.08 -9.94 11.97
C ASN A 64 -7.23 -8.74 11.57
N ILE A 65 -6.88 -8.65 10.29
CA ILE A 65 -6.29 -7.47 9.69
C ILE A 65 -7.36 -6.80 8.82
N ALA A 66 -7.84 -5.64 9.25
CA ALA A 66 -8.74 -4.81 8.47
C ALA A 66 -7.89 -3.89 7.58
N PHE A 67 -7.87 -4.15 6.28
CA PHE A 67 -7.09 -3.38 5.31
C PHE A 67 -7.96 -2.33 4.64
N VAL A 68 -7.54 -1.08 4.76
CA VAL A 68 -8.23 0.10 4.21
C VAL A 68 -7.50 0.60 2.99
N SER A 69 -8.22 0.73 1.88
CA SER A 69 -7.65 1.26 0.64
C SER A 69 -8.72 1.90 -0.23
N ASP A 70 -8.32 2.85 -1.07
CA ASP A 70 -9.21 3.48 -2.01
C ASP A 70 -9.30 2.72 -3.35
N ASN A 71 -10.06 3.30 -4.27
CA ASN A 71 -10.36 2.73 -5.57
C ASN A 71 -9.47 3.29 -6.70
N THR A 72 -8.38 3.97 -6.36
CA THR A 72 -7.34 4.34 -7.32
C THR A 72 -6.61 3.10 -7.82
N TYR A 73 -5.89 3.20 -8.94
CA TYR A 73 -5.05 2.10 -9.43
C TYR A 73 -4.06 1.63 -8.34
N GLY A 74 -3.43 2.56 -7.62
CA GLY A 74 -2.53 2.24 -6.52
C GLY A 74 -3.24 1.52 -5.37
N GLY A 75 -4.41 2.01 -4.96
CA GLY A 75 -5.21 1.41 -3.90
C GLY A 75 -5.66 0.00 -4.22
N VAL A 76 -6.14 -0.21 -5.45
CA VAL A 76 -6.54 -1.54 -5.94
C VAL A 76 -5.36 -2.49 -6.04
N SER A 77 -4.20 -2.00 -6.49
CA SER A 77 -2.97 -2.80 -6.53
C SER A 77 -2.55 -3.26 -5.13
N LEU A 78 -2.71 -2.41 -4.11
CA LEU A 78 -2.45 -2.78 -2.72
C LEU A 78 -3.49 -3.78 -2.18
N GLN A 79 -4.76 -3.67 -2.59
CA GLN A 79 -5.78 -4.68 -2.23
C GLN A 79 -5.42 -6.05 -2.81
N ALA A 80 -4.99 -6.12 -4.07
CA ALA A 80 -4.55 -7.35 -4.70
C ALA A 80 -3.30 -7.94 -4.02
N LEU A 81 -2.34 -7.07 -3.66
CA LEU A 81 -1.17 -7.46 -2.88
C LEU A 81 -1.57 -8.08 -1.54
N MET A 82 -2.42 -7.39 -0.77
CA MET A 82 -2.89 -7.87 0.53
C MET A 82 -3.57 -9.23 0.43
N ARG A 83 -4.45 -9.44 -0.56
CA ARG A 83 -5.09 -10.73 -0.77
C ARG A 83 -4.08 -11.85 -0.99
N ARG A 84 -3.07 -11.60 -1.84
CA ARG A 84 -2.03 -12.58 -2.16
C ARG A 84 -1.17 -12.91 -0.95
N GLU A 85 -0.66 -11.90 -0.26
CA GLU A 85 0.27 -12.10 0.85
C GLU A 85 -0.42 -12.71 2.08
N MET A 86 -1.67 -12.33 2.33
CA MET A 86 -2.45 -12.86 3.47
C MET A 86 -2.82 -14.34 3.33
N LEU A 87 -2.72 -14.95 2.14
CA LEU A 87 -2.87 -16.39 1.96
C LEU A 87 -1.81 -17.23 2.70
N ARG A 88 -0.73 -16.62 3.15
CA ARG A 88 0.33 -17.29 3.93
C ARG A 88 -0.01 -17.46 5.41
N TYR A 89 -1.07 -16.81 5.87
CA TYR A 89 -1.44 -16.74 7.29
C TYR A 89 -2.77 -17.45 7.52
N ASP A 90 -2.73 -18.72 7.88
CA ASP A 90 -3.93 -19.53 8.12
C ASP A 90 -4.70 -19.09 9.39
N ASP A 91 -4.01 -18.38 10.29
CA ASP A 91 -4.54 -17.93 11.59
C ASP A 91 -4.98 -16.44 11.58
N LEU A 92 -4.83 -15.74 10.45
CA LEU A 92 -5.25 -14.36 10.28
C LEU A 92 -6.33 -14.24 9.20
N ARG A 93 -7.37 -13.49 9.52
CA ARG A 93 -8.43 -13.14 8.57
C ARG A 93 -8.20 -11.74 7.99
N LEU A 94 -8.22 -11.63 6.67
CA LEU A 94 -8.24 -10.34 5.97
C LEU A 94 -9.66 -9.82 5.84
N ILE A 95 -9.89 -8.56 6.28
CA ILE A 95 -11.14 -7.80 6.09
C ILE A 95 -10.79 -6.60 5.21
N GLN A 96 -11.24 -6.59 3.95
CA GLN A 96 -10.98 -5.46 3.05
C GLN A 96 -12.08 -4.42 3.16
N ILE A 97 -11.68 -3.15 3.28
CA ILE A 97 -12.57 -1.98 3.32
C ILE A 97 -12.07 -1.02 2.23
N ASP A 98 -12.94 -0.66 1.30
CA ASP A 98 -12.58 0.25 0.21
C ASP A 98 -13.51 1.48 0.13
N SER A 99 -13.04 2.54 -0.54
CA SER A 99 -13.73 3.83 -0.60
C SER A 99 -15.05 3.81 -1.36
N ARG A 100 -15.35 2.75 -2.11
CA ARG A 100 -16.61 2.64 -2.86
C ARG A 100 -17.84 2.50 -1.97
N GLU A 101 -17.62 2.16 -0.73
CA GLU A 101 -18.71 1.94 0.23
C GLU A 101 -19.21 3.24 0.86
N GLY A 102 -18.54 4.37 0.64
CA GLY A 102 -18.85 5.66 1.26
C GLY A 102 -18.40 5.79 2.71
N ASN A 103 -18.38 7.02 3.22
CA ASN A 103 -17.87 7.31 4.56
C ASN A 103 -18.72 6.68 5.68
N ASP A 104 -20.05 6.70 5.57
CA ASP A 104 -20.93 6.11 6.57
C ASP A 104 -20.74 4.60 6.69
N SER A 105 -20.59 3.92 5.55
CA SER A 105 -20.28 2.50 5.51
C SER A 105 -18.89 2.23 6.08
N PHE A 106 -17.88 3.04 5.74
CA PHE A 106 -16.55 2.95 6.30
C PHE A 106 -16.57 3.03 7.83
N VAL A 107 -17.18 4.08 8.40
CA VAL A 107 -17.32 4.25 9.85
C VAL A 107 -18.06 3.06 10.47
N SER A 108 -19.18 2.64 9.87
CA SER A 108 -19.93 1.47 10.34
C SER A 108 -19.09 0.20 10.35
N ARG A 109 -18.20 0.02 9.38
CA ARG A 109 -17.32 -1.17 9.30
C ARG A 109 -16.19 -1.13 10.31
N ILE A 110 -15.52 0.01 10.50
CA ILE A 110 -14.44 0.09 11.48
C ILE A 110 -14.94 -0.04 12.91
N THR A 111 -16.15 0.50 13.21
CA THR A 111 -16.75 0.39 14.54
C THR A 111 -17.29 -1.00 14.87
N ARG A 112 -17.52 -1.85 13.85
CA ARG A 112 -18.01 -3.23 14.01
C ARG A 112 -16.97 -4.28 13.73
N LEU A 113 -15.69 -3.91 13.69
CA LEU A 113 -14.63 -4.89 13.52
C LEU A 113 -14.69 -5.94 14.64
N PRO A 114 -14.42 -7.22 14.33
CA PRO A 114 -14.35 -8.26 15.35
C PRO A 114 -13.31 -7.93 16.42
N GLN A 115 -13.45 -8.54 17.60
CA GLN A 115 -12.37 -8.49 18.60
C GLN A 115 -11.06 -9.02 18.02
N HIS A 116 -9.95 -8.56 18.56
CA HIS A 116 -8.60 -8.92 18.10
C HIS A 116 -8.33 -8.49 16.65
N SER A 117 -8.85 -7.34 16.24
CA SER A 117 -8.57 -6.70 14.96
C SER A 117 -7.51 -5.63 15.08
N ALA A 118 -6.73 -5.44 14.01
CA ALA A 118 -5.90 -4.27 13.77
C ALA A 118 -6.27 -3.67 12.41
N LEU A 119 -6.23 -2.34 12.30
CA LEU A 119 -6.45 -1.62 11.05
C LEU A 119 -5.11 -1.35 10.37
N LEU A 120 -4.98 -1.70 9.10
CA LEU A 120 -3.79 -1.41 8.28
C LEU A 120 -4.19 -0.50 7.12
N ILE A 121 -3.66 0.73 7.12
CA ILE A 121 -3.96 1.72 6.09
C ILE A 121 -3.04 1.52 4.89
N GLY A 122 -3.62 1.31 3.72
CA GLY A 122 -2.94 1.36 2.43
C GLY A 122 -2.92 2.78 1.87
N THR A 123 -3.99 3.19 1.22
CA THR A 123 -4.19 4.53 0.67
C THR A 123 -5.67 4.90 0.70
N TRP A 124 -5.97 6.20 0.86
CA TRP A 124 -7.33 6.71 0.80
C TRP A 124 -7.32 8.15 0.27
N ARG A 125 -7.35 8.29 -1.02
CA ARG A 125 -7.25 9.58 -1.72
C ARG A 125 -8.49 9.95 -2.52
N VAL A 126 -9.37 8.98 -2.75
CA VAL A 126 -10.57 9.16 -3.57
C VAL A 126 -11.77 8.57 -2.83
N GLY A 127 -12.85 9.33 -2.73
CA GLY A 127 -14.10 8.92 -2.13
C GLY A 127 -14.96 8.02 -3.04
N ASP A 128 -16.16 7.71 -2.58
CA ASP A 128 -17.16 6.93 -3.32
C ASP A 128 -17.70 7.64 -4.56
N ASP A 129 -17.73 8.97 -4.52
CA ASP A 129 -18.11 9.85 -5.63
C ASP A 129 -16.99 10.06 -6.67
N GLY A 130 -15.81 9.46 -6.46
CA GLY A 130 -14.64 9.60 -7.32
C GLY A 130 -13.89 10.93 -7.15
N GLN A 131 -14.27 11.77 -6.20
CA GLN A 131 -13.58 13.01 -5.91
C GLN A 131 -12.35 12.79 -5.02
N TYR A 132 -11.32 13.60 -5.23
CA TYR A 132 -10.15 13.60 -4.37
C TYR A 132 -10.51 14.11 -2.98
N LEU A 133 -10.19 13.32 -1.98
CA LEU A 133 -10.34 13.66 -0.57
C LEU A 133 -9.10 14.41 -0.07
N MET A 134 -9.31 15.32 0.87
CA MET A 134 -8.20 15.88 1.63
C MET A 134 -7.46 14.77 2.37
N TYR A 135 -6.15 14.91 2.49
CA TYR A 135 -5.27 13.92 3.14
C TYR A 135 -5.72 13.55 4.57
N SER A 136 -6.31 14.50 5.29
CA SER A 136 -6.80 14.29 6.65
C SER A 136 -8.15 13.55 6.73
N ALA A 137 -8.99 13.58 5.69
CA ALA A 137 -10.39 13.15 5.80
C ALA A 137 -10.57 11.74 6.36
N MET A 138 -9.79 10.75 5.90
CA MET A 138 -9.83 9.41 6.46
C MET A 138 -9.27 9.36 7.88
N ASN A 139 -8.19 10.11 8.14
CA ASN A 139 -7.57 10.15 9.47
C ASN A 139 -8.55 10.72 10.49
N ASP A 140 -9.30 11.76 10.12
CA ASP A 140 -10.31 12.37 10.98
C ASP A 140 -11.43 11.37 11.30
N LEU A 141 -11.94 10.63 10.28
CA LEU A 141 -12.94 9.59 10.51
C LEU A 141 -12.44 8.47 11.44
N ILE A 142 -11.18 8.06 11.32
CA ILE A 142 -10.60 7.04 12.21
C ILE A 142 -10.40 7.62 13.61
N ALA A 143 -9.90 8.85 13.72
CA ALA A 143 -9.66 9.53 15.01
C ALA A 143 -10.96 9.74 15.81
N GLU A 144 -12.05 10.06 15.13
CA GLU A 144 -13.39 10.19 15.73
C GLU A 144 -14.00 8.85 16.15
N ASN A 145 -13.51 7.72 15.58
CA ASN A 145 -14.02 6.38 15.83
C ASN A 145 -12.91 5.39 16.23
N PRO A 146 -12.16 5.64 17.31
CA PRO A 146 -11.03 4.81 17.71
C PRO A 146 -11.52 3.48 18.32
N THR A 147 -11.44 2.40 17.56
CA THR A 147 -11.93 1.08 17.99
C THR A 147 -10.85 0.01 18.07
N VAL A 148 -9.81 0.14 17.25
CA VAL A 148 -8.73 -0.85 17.11
C VAL A 148 -7.39 -0.15 16.89
N PRO A 149 -6.25 -0.80 17.19
CA PRO A 149 -4.93 -0.25 16.86
C PRO A 149 -4.77 -0.06 15.35
N VAL A 150 -4.19 1.08 14.96
CA VAL A 150 -4.04 1.49 13.56
C VAL A 150 -2.58 1.47 13.16
N PHE A 151 -2.30 0.85 12.02
CA PHE A 151 -0.99 0.74 11.38
C PHE A 151 -1.04 1.23 9.94
N THR A 152 0.12 1.43 9.33
CA THR A 152 0.19 1.94 7.95
C THR A 152 1.18 1.17 7.09
N LEU A 153 0.72 0.71 5.93
CA LEU A 153 1.55 0.05 4.92
C LEU A 153 2.31 1.06 4.05
N SER A 154 1.71 2.23 3.81
CA SER A 154 2.24 3.25 2.90
C SER A 154 2.83 4.49 3.59
N GLY A 155 2.64 4.61 4.90
CA GLY A 155 2.95 5.83 5.66
C GLY A 155 1.76 6.80 5.79
N ALA A 156 0.63 6.52 5.18
CA ALA A 156 -0.58 7.31 5.37
C ALA A 156 -1.05 7.20 6.82
N GLY A 157 -1.39 8.35 7.43
CA GLY A 157 -1.82 8.41 8.84
C GLY A 157 -0.71 8.37 9.89
N LEU A 158 0.56 8.27 9.49
CA LEU A 158 1.68 8.14 10.43
C LEU A 158 1.84 9.35 11.36
N GLU A 159 1.49 10.55 10.89
CA GLU A 159 1.57 11.79 11.69
C GLU A 159 0.26 12.07 12.47
N SER A 160 -0.66 11.12 12.52
CA SER A 160 -1.97 11.32 13.14
C SER A 160 -2.46 10.05 13.86
N VAL A 161 -3.09 9.12 13.16
CA VAL A 161 -3.81 7.98 13.76
C VAL A 161 -3.02 6.67 13.81
N ALA A 162 -2.04 6.48 12.94
CA ALA A 162 -1.30 5.23 12.88
C ALA A 162 -0.19 5.19 13.96
N ILE A 163 -0.12 4.08 14.68
CA ILE A 163 0.95 3.80 15.67
C ILE A 163 2.30 3.71 14.96
N GLY A 164 2.33 3.07 13.81
CA GLY A 164 3.54 2.88 13.02
C GLY A 164 3.31 1.96 11.82
N GLY A 165 4.41 1.61 11.16
CA GLY A 165 4.42 0.68 10.04
C GLY A 165 5.81 0.45 9.49
N TYR A 166 5.96 -0.56 8.66
CA TYR A 166 7.13 -0.73 7.81
C TYR A 166 6.81 -0.15 6.42
N ASN A 167 7.42 0.98 6.09
CA ASN A 167 7.06 1.78 4.94
C ASN A 167 8.22 1.89 3.95
N PRO A 168 7.96 2.05 2.63
CA PRO A 168 9.01 2.33 1.67
C PRO A 168 9.76 3.65 1.98
N LYS A 169 11.07 3.67 1.72
CA LYS A 169 11.89 4.87 1.79
C LYS A 169 11.73 5.73 0.53
N TYR A 170 10.63 6.43 0.41
CA TYR A 170 10.29 7.21 -0.79
C TYR A 170 11.38 8.22 -1.21
N LYS A 171 12.12 8.79 -0.25
CA LYS A 171 13.14 9.82 -0.53
C LYS A 171 14.39 9.26 -1.22
N SER A 172 14.69 7.98 -1.08
CA SER A 172 15.89 7.37 -1.69
C SER A 172 15.77 7.20 -3.21
N GLY A 173 14.54 7.08 -3.73
CA GLY A 173 14.28 6.84 -5.15
C GLY A 173 14.74 7.97 -6.06
N ALA A 174 14.65 9.22 -5.64
CA ALA A 174 15.05 10.37 -6.46
C ALA A 174 16.55 10.39 -6.75
N GLY A 175 17.39 10.10 -5.74
CA GLY A 175 18.84 10.02 -5.91
C GLY A 175 19.26 8.88 -6.83
N GLU A 176 18.63 7.70 -6.67
CA GLU A 176 18.88 6.55 -7.55
C GLU A 176 18.54 6.87 -9.01
N ILE A 177 17.39 7.49 -9.27
CA ILE A 177 16.98 7.87 -10.63
C ILE A 177 17.91 8.92 -11.23
N ALA A 178 18.30 9.92 -10.46
CA ALA A 178 19.26 10.92 -10.93
C ALA A 178 20.59 10.28 -11.33
N GLY A 179 21.09 9.31 -10.56
CA GLY A 179 22.28 8.52 -10.88
C GLY A 179 22.10 7.72 -12.18
N GLN A 180 20.99 7.03 -12.35
CA GLN A 180 20.71 6.27 -13.57
C GLN A 180 20.62 7.17 -14.82
N ILE A 181 20.00 8.34 -14.71
CA ILE A 181 19.93 9.31 -15.79
C ILE A 181 21.34 9.79 -16.18
N ALA A 182 22.18 10.15 -15.20
CA ALA A 182 23.57 10.55 -15.45
C ALA A 182 24.37 9.42 -16.14
N ASP A 183 24.24 8.19 -15.65
CA ASP A 183 24.90 7.01 -16.23
C ASP A 183 24.44 6.77 -17.69
N TYR A 184 23.16 6.95 -17.97
CA TYR A 184 22.59 6.83 -19.31
C TYR A 184 23.20 7.87 -20.28
N TYR A 185 23.27 9.14 -19.87
CA TYR A 185 23.87 10.20 -20.70
C TYR A 185 25.39 10.01 -20.90
N HIS A 186 26.07 9.34 -19.99
CA HIS A 186 27.48 8.96 -20.13
C HIS A 186 27.67 7.64 -20.89
N GLY A 187 26.64 7.04 -21.42
CA GLY A 187 26.70 5.80 -22.19
C GLY A 187 27.12 4.57 -21.39
N LYS A 188 26.94 4.58 -20.07
CA LYS A 188 27.31 3.45 -19.22
C LYS A 188 26.41 2.26 -19.45
N PRO A 189 26.94 1.04 -19.62
CA PRO A 189 26.15 -0.17 -19.73
C PRO A 189 25.28 -0.38 -18.46
N GLY A 190 24.03 -0.85 -18.64
CA GLY A 190 23.13 -1.15 -17.52
C GLY A 190 22.58 0.10 -16.79
N ALA A 191 22.70 1.29 -17.39
CA ALA A 191 22.13 2.52 -16.82
C ALA A 191 20.59 2.45 -16.71
N VAL A 192 19.92 1.76 -17.64
CA VAL A 192 18.47 1.57 -17.63
C VAL A 192 18.15 0.27 -16.89
N ARG A 193 17.73 0.39 -15.63
CA ARG A 193 17.38 -0.73 -14.76
C ARG A 193 16.32 -0.33 -13.73
N PHE A 194 15.63 -1.30 -13.16
CA PHE A 194 14.81 -1.07 -11.99
C PHE A 194 15.55 -1.46 -10.71
N VAL A 195 15.42 -0.61 -9.69
CA VAL A 195 15.94 -0.83 -8.34
C VAL A 195 14.79 -0.83 -7.37
N LEU A 196 14.77 -1.80 -6.46
CA LEU A 196 13.78 -1.84 -5.40
C LEU A 196 14.21 -0.90 -4.27
N SER A 197 13.30 -0.04 -3.82
CA SER A 197 13.54 0.76 -2.62
C SER A 197 13.52 -0.12 -1.37
N ASP A 198 14.42 0.17 -0.45
CA ASP A 198 14.32 -0.36 0.92
C ASP A 198 13.13 0.23 1.64
N GLY A 199 12.70 -0.46 2.71
CA GLY A 199 11.74 0.05 3.67
C GLY A 199 12.40 0.32 5.02
N GLU A 200 11.64 0.96 5.90
CA GLU A 200 12.03 1.22 7.29
C GLU A 200 10.83 1.18 8.22
N TYR A 201 11.07 0.79 9.47
CA TYR A 201 10.07 0.96 10.52
C TYR A 201 9.98 2.44 10.89
N ARG A 202 8.76 2.94 10.86
CA ARG A 202 8.43 4.31 11.28
C ARG A 202 7.31 4.25 12.32
N PHE A 203 7.43 5.06 13.34
CA PHE A 203 6.45 5.15 14.42
C PHE A 203 5.98 6.59 14.56
N ASN A 204 4.76 6.77 15.04
CA ASN A 204 4.25 8.06 15.47
C ASN A 204 4.98 8.45 16.75
N ALA A 205 5.48 9.70 16.83
CA ALA A 205 6.26 10.21 17.95
C ALA A 205 5.36 10.90 19.01
#